data_dbad4102a72f8b3de553b3e1a2019d8f
#
_entry.id   dbad4102a72f8b3de553b3e1a2019d8f
#
_cell.length_a   1.000
_cell.length_b   1.000
_cell.length_c   1.000
_cell.angle_alpha   90.00
_cell.angle_beta   90.00
_cell.angle_gamma   90.00
#
_symmetry.space_group_name_H-M   'P 1'
#
loop_
_entity.id
_entity.type
_entity.pdbx_description
1 polymer ?
#
loop_
_entity_poly.entity_id
_entity_poly.type
_entity_poly.pdbx_seq_one_letter_code
_entity_poly.pdbx_strand_id
1 'polypeptide(L)'
;FMNVMKKDHAVFLDVPDFDLSRLVHADKLGIEIVDDMRPVKLGKLSVLHGHEYRFSISNPVNPARGLFMRAKVSVMCSHFHQTSQHSESDLDGKVVSAWSLGCLCDLHPRYMPLNKWNIGFAKVETDNEGRFEVSNYRIVDGRIYA
;
A
#
# COMPACT_ATOMS: atom_id res chain seq x y z
N PHE A 1 -8.85 -1.31 -13.41
CA PHE A 1 -9.92 -1.04 -14.37
C PHE A 1 -9.46 -0.07 -15.46
N MET A 2 -9.03 1.14 -15.13
CA MET A 2 -8.60 2.18 -16.08
C MET A 2 -7.47 1.73 -17.01
N ASN A 3 -6.42 1.09 -16.46
CA ASN A 3 -5.31 0.58 -17.26
C ASN A 3 -5.72 -0.57 -18.21
N VAL A 4 -6.70 -1.38 -17.82
CA VAL A 4 -7.26 -2.42 -18.67
C VAL A 4 -8.07 -1.78 -19.79
N MET A 5 -8.93 -0.81 -19.48
CA MET A 5 -9.70 -0.07 -20.48
C MET A 5 -8.79 0.62 -21.52
N LYS A 6 -7.74 1.30 -21.05
CA LYS A 6 -6.77 1.95 -21.95
C LYS A 6 -6.00 0.96 -22.81
N LYS A 7 -5.65 -0.22 -22.27
CA LYS A 7 -4.92 -1.25 -23.00
C LYS A 7 -5.78 -1.94 -24.07
N ASP A 8 -7.04 -2.22 -23.75
CA ASP A 8 -7.93 -2.98 -24.64
C ASP A 8 -8.71 -2.07 -25.61
N HIS A 9 -8.78 -0.77 -25.33
CA HIS A 9 -9.50 0.22 -26.14
C HIS A 9 -8.65 1.48 -26.32
N ALA A 10 -7.78 1.47 -27.32
CA ALA A 10 -6.87 2.59 -27.63
C ALA A 10 -7.57 3.94 -27.81
N VAL A 11 -8.85 3.93 -28.19
CA VAL A 11 -9.67 5.14 -28.34
C VAL A 11 -9.81 5.96 -27.03
N PHE A 12 -9.59 5.34 -25.87
CA PHE A 12 -9.65 6.02 -24.57
C PHE A 12 -8.30 6.52 -24.06
N LEU A 13 -7.20 6.29 -24.80
CA LEU A 13 -5.86 6.66 -24.34
C LEU A 13 -5.71 8.16 -24.08
N ASP A 14 -6.33 8.98 -24.91
CA ASP A 14 -6.19 10.44 -24.86
C ASP A 14 -7.46 11.17 -24.39
N VAL A 15 -8.42 10.44 -23.81
CA VAL A 15 -9.63 11.07 -23.26
C VAL A 15 -9.31 11.55 -21.83
N PRO A 16 -9.29 12.89 -21.60
CA PRO A 16 -8.91 13.45 -20.30
C PRO A 16 -9.79 12.98 -19.13
N ASP A 17 -11.07 12.70 -19.39
CA ASP A 17 -12.03 12.27 -18.38
C ASP A 17 -11.74 10.84 -17.84
N PHE A 18 -10.89 10.09 -18.54
CA PHE A 18 -10.38 8.78 -18.08
C PHE A 18 -9.00 8.87 -17.41
N ASP A 19 -8.49 10.06 -17.15
CA ASP A 19 -7.30 10.25 -16.33
C ASP A 19 -7.66 10.11 -14.85
N LEU A 20 -6.89 9.29 -14.12
CA LEU A 20 -7.14 9.05 -12.69
C LEU A 20 -7.07 10.36 -11.88
N SER A 21 -6.12 11.23 -12.19
CA SER A 21 -5.93 12.51 -11.50
C SER A 21 -7.17 13.40 -11.57
N ARG A 22 -7.82 13.42 -12.73
CA ARG A 22 -9.05 14.16 -12.97
C ARG A 22 -10.26 13.52 -12.31
N LEU A 23 -10.38 12.19 -12.41
CA LEU A 23 -11.49 11.44 -11.80
C LEU A 23 -11.56 11.61 -10.28
N VAL A 24 -10.41 11.63 -9.63
CA VAL A 24 -10.34 11.81 -8.16
C VAL A 24 -10.15 13.26 -7.76
N HIS A 25 -10.17 14.21 -8.73
CA HIS A 25 -9.91 15.64 -8.48
C HIS A 25 -8.61 15.88 -7.70
N ALA A 26 -7.53 15.17 -8.06
CA ALA A 26 -6.27 15.18 -7.33
C ALA A 26 -5.68 16.58 -7.16
N ASP A 27 -5.74 17.40 -8.21
CA ASP A 27 -5.30 18.78 -8.23
C ASP A 27 -6.05 19.65 -7.21
N LYS A 28 -7.38 19.51 -7.13
CA LYS A 28 -8.22 20.27 -6.18
C LYS A 28 -8.01 19.84 -4.74
N LEU A 29 -7.67 18.58 -4.53
CA LEU A 29 -7.46 17.99 -3.21
C LEU A 29 -6.00 18.05 -2.75
N GLY A 30 -5.08 18.55 -3.58
CA GLY A 30 -3.64 18.59 -3.29
C GLY A 30 -3.02 17.19 -3.21
N ILE A 31 -3.56 16.22 -3.97
CA ILE A 31 -3.07 14.84 -4.02
C ILE A 31 -2.04 14.71 -5.13
N GLU A 32 -0.81 14.32 -4.78
CA GLU A 32 0.21 13.91 -5.74
C GLU A 32 -0.06 12.45 -6.19
N ILE A 33 -0.16 12.24 -7.50
CA ILE A 33 -0.25 10.89 -8.09
C ILE A 33 1.13 10.46 -8.53
N VAL A 34 1.59 9.34 -8.01
CA VAL A 34 2.87 8.72 -8.37
C VAL A 34 2.60 7.54 -9.28
N ASP A 35 2.92 7.66 -10.56
CA ASP A 35 2.62 6.68 -11.61
C ASP A 35 3.86 5.95 -12.17
N ASP A 36 5.06 6.36 -11.75
CA ASP A 36 6.35 5.84 -12.21
C ASP A 36 6.88 4.66 -11.37
N MET A 37 6.05 4.07 -10.53
CA MET A 37 6.36 2.93 -9.64
C MET A 37 7.51 3.20 -8.64
N ARG A 38 7.91 4.44 -8.43
CA ARG A 38 8.93 4.78 -7.45
C ARG A 38 8.40 4.66 -6.01
N PRO A 39 9.23 4.23 -5.06
CA PRO A 39 8.86 4.34 -3.65
C PRO A 39 8.72 5.80 -3.22
N VAL A 40 7.65 6.12 -2.51
CA VAL A 40 7.48 7.41 -1.84
C VAL A 40 8.19 7.37 -0.50
N LYS A 41 8.75 8.49 -0.06
CA LYS A 41 9.40 8.61 1.25
C LYS A 41 8.56 9.45 2.20
N LEU A 42 8.27 8.87 3.37
CA LEU A 42 7.76 9.58 4.52
C LEU A 42 8.85 9.55 5.60
N GLY A 43 9.68 10.60 5.64
CA GLY A 43 10.93 10.56 6.38
C GLY A 43 11.83 9.40 5.89
N LYS A 44 12.27 8.53 6.80
CA LYS A 44 13.08 7.34 6.48
C LYS A 44 12.24 6.11 6.11
N LEU A 45 10.90 6.17 6.20
CA LEU A 45 10.01 5.11 5.77
C LEU A 45 9.86 5.12 4.24
N SER A 46 10.00 3.97 3.61
CA SER A 46 9.66 3.77 2.19
C SER A 46 8.20 3.30 2.08
N VAL A 47 7.42 3.95 1.22
CA VAL A 47 6.04 3.56 0.94
C VAL A 47 5.91 3.20 -0.53
N LEU A 48 5.27 2.09 -0.81
CA LEU A 48 5.03 1.59 -2.16
C LEU A 48 3.66 0.91 -2.23
N HIS A 49 3.14 0.70 -3.42
CA HIS A 49 1.90 -0.03 -3.56
C HIS A 49 2.08 -1.51 -3.13
N GLY A 50 3.12 -2.20 -3.61
CA GLY A 50 3.45 -3.58 -3.26
C GLY A 50 3.47 -4.54 -4.46
N HIS A 51 2.90 -4.18 -5.60
CA HIS A 51 2.96 -4.97 -6.82
C HIS A 51 4.33 -4.87 -7.53
N GLU A 52 5.13 -3.88 -7.18
CA GLU A 52 6.49 -3.66 -7.68
C GLU A 52 7.42 -4.83 -7.35
N TYR A 53 7.16 -5.49 -6.22
CA TYR A 53 7.82 -6.74 -5.87
C TYR A 53 6.97 -7.92 -6.32
N ARG A 54 7.49 -8.76 -7.20
CA ARG A 54 6.87 -10.03 -7.53
C ARG A 54 7.11 -11.00 -6.38
N PHE A 55 6.10 -11.18 -5.53
CA PHE A 55 6.13 -12.23 -4.50
C PHE A 55 5.89 -13.59 -5.18
N SER A 56 6.72 -14.58 -4.86
CA SER A 56 6.56 -15.94 -5.37
C SER A 56 5.32 -16.66 -4.82
N ILE A 57 4.71 -16.13 -3.77
CA ILE A 57 3.52 -16.68 -3.12
C ILE A 57 2.35 -15.75 -3.41
N SER A 58 1.35 -16.24 -4.13
CA SER A 58 0.19 -15.46 -4.58
C SER A 58 -0.75 -15.01 -3.47
N ASN A 59 -0.65 -15.57 -2.28
CA ASN A 59 -1.49 -15.21 -1.14
C ASN A 59 -0.71 -15.42 0.17
N PRO A 60 0.19 -14.54 0.54
CA PRO A 60 1.04 -14.71 1.71
C PRO A 60 0.23 -14.69 3.01
N VAL A 61 0.61 -15.52 3.96
CA VAL A 61 0.03 -15.52 5.32
C VAL A 61 0.36 -14.24 6.06
N ASN A 62 1.59 -13.75 5.89
CA ASN A 62 2.06 -12.46 6.42
C ASN A 62 2.75 -11.67 5.30
N PRO A 63 2.02 -10.77 4.62
CA PRO A 63 2.58 -9.95 3.55
C PRO A 63 3.73 -9.06 4.01
N ALA A 64 3.67 -8.51 5.22
CA ALA A 64 4.72 -7.66 5.77
C ALA A 64 6.05 -8.40 5.89
N ARG A 65 6.03 -9.69 6.29
CA ARG A 65 7.24 -10.51 6.33
C ARG A 65 7.84 -10.70 4.93
N GLY A 66 7.00 -10.97 3.94
CA GLY A 66 7.44 -11.09 2.55
C GLY A 66 8.08 -9.80 2.02
N LEU A 67 7.48 -8.66 2.36
CA LEU A 67 8.01 -7.34 2.03
C LEU A 67 9.34 -7.06 2.72
N PHE A 68 9.44 -7.34 4.03
CA PHE A 68 10.66 -7.21 4.83
C PHE A 68 11.83 -7.98 4.21
N MET A 69 11.61 -9.25 3.86
CA MET A 69 12.64 -10.11 3.27
C MET A 69 13.23 -9.58 1.96
N ARG A 70 12.47 -8.78 1.22
CA ARG A 70 12.87 -8.21 -0.07
C ARG A 70 13.42 -6.80 0.04
N ALA A 71 12.76 -5.93 0.78
CA ALA A 71 13.09 -4.51 0.85
C ALA A 71 14.36 -4.23 1.66
N LYS A 72 14.62 -5.00 2.72
CA LYS A 72 15.79 -4.84 3.63
C LYS A 72 15.90 -3.46 4.28
N VAL A 73 14.84 -2.69 4.23
CA VAL A 73 14.68 -1.37 4.86
C VAL A 73 13.28 -1.26 5.45
N SER A 74 13.06 -0.27 6.30
CA SER A 74 11.70 -0.01 6.80
C SER A 74 10.77 0.42 5.67
N VAL A 75 9.65 -0.29 5.52
CA VAL A 75 8.81 -0.20 4.33
C VAL A 75 7.35 -0.52 4.62
N MET A 76 6.44 0.13 3.90
CA MET A 76 5.00 -0.06 4.00
C MET A 76 4.37 -0.29 2.63
N CYS A 77 3.38 -1.18 2.54
CA CYS A 77 2.59 -1.39 1.31
C CYS A 77 1.11 -1.66 1.61
N SER A 78 0.25 -1.52 0.59
CA SER A 78 -1.19 -1.74 0.70
C SER A 78 -1.78 -2.78 -0.26
N HIS A 79 -1.00 -3.30 -1.20
CA HIS A 79 -1.46 -4.18 -2.29
C HIS A 79 -2.20 -5.46 -1.85
N PHE A 80 -1.82 -6.00 -0.70
CA PHE A 80 -2.35 -7.30 -0.25
C PHE A 80 -3.68 -7.20 0.48
N HIS A 81 -4.11 -5.99 0.83
CA HIS A 81 -5.34 -5.74 1.59
C HIS A 81 -5.41 -6.51 2.93
N GLN A 82 -4.27 -6.85 3.49
CA GLN A 82 -4.15 -7.59 4.75
C GLN A 82 -3.26 -6.82 5.72
N THR A 83 -3.82 -6.44 6.87
CA THR A 83 -3.04 -5.81 7.94
C THR A 83 -2.07 -6.83 8.53
N SER A 84 -0.79 -6.54 8.45
CA SER A 84 0.27 -7.30 9.10
C SER A 84 1.48 -6.43 9.36
N GLN A 85 2.33 -6.87 10.29
CA GLN A 85 3.59 -6.24 10.65
C GLN A 85 4.67 -7.30 10.84
N HIS A 86 5.90 -6.94 10.52
CA HIS A 86 7.08 -7.74 10.80
C HIS A 86 8.26 -6.83 11.13
N SER A 87 8.97 -7.13 12.22
CA SER A 87 10.11 -6.34 12.68
C SER A 87 11.22 -7.26 13.14
N GLU A 88 12.44 -6.96 12.75
CA GLU A 88 13.66 -7.64 13.21
C GLU A 88 14.78 -6.62 13.41
N SER A 89 15.70 -6.92 14.33
CA SER A 89 16.95 -6.16 14.44
C SER A 89 17.99 -6.74 13.49
N ASP A 90 18.79 -5.86 12.87
CA ASP A 90 20.00 -6.29 12.18
C ASP A 90 21.14 -6.59 13.19
N LEU A 91 22.32 -6.97 12.68
CA LEU A 91 23.48 -7.28 13.51
C LEU A 91 23.99 -6.10 14.31
N ASP A 92 23.72 -4.89 13.87
CA ASP A 92 24.11 -3.63 14.54
C ASP A 92 23.06 -3.15 15.55
N GLY A 93 21.99 -3.94 15.76
CA GLY A 93 20.91 -3.63 16.68
C GLY A 93 19.89 -2.63 16.13
N LYS A 94 19.97 -2.25 14.85
CA LYS A 94 19.01 -1.36 14.21
C LYS A 94 17.73 -2.13 13.85
N VAL A 95 16.60 -1.67 14.37
CA VAL A 95 15.30 -2.25 14.04
C VAL A 95 14.87 -1.85 12.64
N VAL A 96 14.53 -2.84 11.83
CA VAL A 96 13.90 -2.70 10.51
C VAL A 96 12.51 -3.31 10.58
N SER A 97 11.52 -2.58 10.10
CA SER A 97 10.12 -3.01 10.18
C SER A 97 9.43 -2.89 8.84
N ALA A 98 8.52 -3.80 8.58
CA ALA A 98 7.65 -3.75 7.40
C ALA A 98 6.17 -3.83 7.81
N TRP A 99 5.33 -3.13 7.08
CA TRP A 99 3.89 -3.08 7.29
C TRP A 99 3.15 -3.37 5.99
N SER A 100 2.14 -4.20 6.08
CA SER A 100 1.10 -4.34 5.06
C SER A 100 -0.21 -3.81 5.62
N LEU A 101 -0.90 -3.01 4.85
CA LEU A 101 -2.15 -2.37 5.25
C LEU A 101 -3.36 -3.19 4.85
N GLY A 102 -4.46 -3.00 5.56
CA GLY A 102 -5.78 -3.38 5.09
C GLY A 102 -6.21 -2.52 3.90
N CYS A 103 -7.46 -2.61 3.52
CA CYS A 103 -8.07 -1.78 2.48
C CYS A 103 -9.28 -1.01 3.01
N LEU A 104 -9.77 -0.06 2.22
CA LEU A 104 -11.02 0.66 2.46
C LEU A 104 -12.02 0.39 1.32
N CYS A 105 -11.95 -0.79 0.71
CA CYS A 105 -12.82 -1.22 -0.39
C CYS A 105 -13.73 -2.38 0.04
N ASP A 106 -14.59 -2.84 -0.87
CA ASP A 106 -15.38 -4.06 -0.67
C ASP A 106 -14.47 -5.26 -0.41
N LEU A 107 -14.75 -5.99 0.67
CA LEU A 107 -13.95 -7.15 1.08
C LEU A 107 -14.22 -8.39 0.22
N HIS A 108 -15.37 -8.46 -0.45
CA HIS A 108 -15.78 -9.63 -1.22
C HIS A 108 -16.20 -9.28 -2.66
N PRO A 109 -15.31 -8.60 -3.42
CA PRO A 109 -15.62 -8.20 -4.78
C PRO A 109 -15.85 -9.45 -5.65
N ARG A 110 -16.70 -9.32 -6.68
CA ARG A 110 -17.08 -10.43 -7.57
C ARG A 110 -15.87 -11.16 -8.19
N TYR A 111 -14.78 -10.45 -8.45
CA TYR A 111 -13.56 -11.03 -9.06
C TYR A 111 -12.67 -11.77 -8.05
N MET A 112 -12.88 -11.57 -6.73
CA MET A 112 -12.12 -12.24 -5.68
C MET A 112 -12.99 -12.46 -4.43
N PRO A 113 -14.02 -13.31 -4.52
CA PRO A 113 -14.99 -13.49 -3.44
C PRO A 113 -14.43 -14.22 -2.22
N LEU A 114 -13.41 -15.05 -2.41
CA LEU A 114 -12.72 -15.79 -1.35
C LEU A 114 -11.31 -15.23 -1.18
N ASN A 115 -11.13 -14.41 -0.15
CA ASN A 115 -9.87 -13.74 0.15
C ASN A 115 -9.64 -13.62 1.67
N LYS A 116 -8.52 -13.01 2.07
CA LYS A 116 -8.15 -12.74 3.47
C LYS A 116 -8.09 -11.24 3.76
N TRP A 117 -8.78 -10.45 2.98
CA TRP A 117 -8.78 -9.00 3.11
C TRP A 117 -9.42 -8.54 4.42
N ASN A 118 -8.98 -7.42 4.90
CA ASN A 118 -9.58 -6.74 6.05
C ASN A 118 -9.64 -5.23 5.83
N ILE A 119 -10.62 -4.59 6.44
CA ILE A 119 -10.68 -3.14 6.48
C ILE A 119 -9.58 -2.62 7.40
N GLY A 120 -8.82 -1.64 6.91
CA GLY A 120 -7.74 -1.04 7.69
C GLY A 120 -7.00 0.06 6.95
N PHE A 121 -6.28 0.87 7.72
CA PHE A 121 -5.47 1.98 7.23
C PHE A 121 -4.26 2.18 8.15
N ALA A 122 -3.33 3.04 7.77
CA ALA A 122 -2.24 3.45 8.65
C ALA A 122 -2.20 4.96 8.84
N LYS A 123 -1.74 5.38 10.02
CA LYS A 123 -1.27 6.73 10.31
C LYS A 123 0.25 6.69 10.41
N VAL A 124 0.92 7.62 9.73
CA VAL A 124 2.37 7.78 9.81
C VAL A 124 2.67 9.18 10.32
N GLU A 125 3.47 9.27 11.36
CA GLU A 125 3.97 10.53 11.91
C GLU A 125 5.48 10.59 11.67
N THR A 126 5.97 11.73 11.23
CA THR A 126 7.40 11.94 10.97
C THR A 126 7.90 13.20 11.66
N ASP A 127 9.15 13.18 12.10
CA ASP A 127 9.83 14.35 12.65
C ASP A 127 10.81 14.98 11.64
N ASN A 128 11.40 16.09 12.06
CA ASN A 128 12.37 16.85 11.22
C ASN A 128 13.68 16.10 10.94
N GLU A 129 13.97 15.03 11.68
CA GLU A 129 15.15 14.16 11.45
C GLU A 129 14.79 12.97 10.55
N GLY A 130 13.53 12.89 10.12
CA GLY A 130 12.98 11.81 9.31
C GLY A 130 12.75 10.51 10.08
N ARG A 131 12.75 10.55 11.42
CA ARG A 131 12.25 9.43 12.22
C ARG A 131 10.74 9.32 11.99
N PHE A 132 10.21 8.13 12.13
CA PHE A 132 8.81 7.88 11.84
C PHE A 132 8.20 6.90 12.84
N GLU A 133 6.91 7.03 13.03
CA GLU A 133 6.06 6.10 13.76
C GLU A 133 4.90 5.66 12.86
N VAL A 134 4.61 4.36 12.85
CA VAL A 134 3.52 3.77 12.06
C VAL A 134 2.51 3.13 12.98
N SER A 135 1.29 3.65 12.99
CA SER A 135 0.13 3.02 13.61
C SER A 135 -0.68 2.31 12.52
N ASN A 136 -0.65 0.98 12.52
CA ASN A 136 -1.31 0.15 11.49
C ASN A 136 -2.65 -0.38 12.02
N TYR A 137 -3.74 0.27 11.66
CA TYR A 137 -5.05 0.02 12.21
C TYR A 137 -5.86 -0.99 11.41
N ARG A 138 -6.64 -1.81 12.12
CA ARG A 138 -7.72 -2.63 11.58
C ARG A 138 -9.07 -2.08 12.02
N ILE A 139 -10.07 -2.21 11.18
CA ILE A 139 -11.46 -1.91 11.53
C ILE A 139 -12.23 -3.23 11.53
N VAL A 140 -12.82 -3.56 12.66
CA VAL A 140 -13.65 -4.76 12.85
C VAL A 140 -14.94 -4.31 13.55
N ASP A 141 -16.09 -4.62 12.96
CA ASP A 141 -17.41 -4.25 13.47
C ASP A 141 -17.54 -2.76 13.86
N GLY A 142 -16.98 -1.90 12.99
CA GLY A 142 -16.99 -0.44 13.19
C GLY A 142 -16.05 0.09 14.28
N ARG A 143 -15.21 -0.77 14.86
CA ARG A 143 -14.21 -0.38 15.87
C ARG A 143 -12.80 -0.43 15.30
N ILE A 144 -11.96 0.53 15.72
CA ILE A 144 -10.56 0.64 15.31
C ILE A 144 -9.67 -0.07 16.35
N TYR A 145 -8.77 -0.92 15.82
CA TYR A 145 -7.76 -1.64 16.61
C TYR A 145 -6.37 -1.35 16.01
N ALA A 146 -5.37 -1.11 16.88
CA ALA A 146 -3.96 -0.97 16.50
C ALA A 146 -3.20 -2.28 16.69
#